data_a4499dc8fe882b04e96ff7ecdaeef071
#
_entry.id   a4499dc8fe882b04e96ff7ecdaeef071
#
_cell.length_a   1.000
_cell.length_b   1.000
_cell.length_c   1.000
_cell.angle_alpha   90.00
_cell.angle_beta   90.00
_cell.angle_gamma   90.00
#
_symmetry.space_group_name_H-M   'P 1'
#
loop_
_entity.id
_entity.type
_entity.pdbx_description
1 polymer ?
#
loop_
_entity_poly.entity_id
_entity_poly.type
_entity_poly.pdbx_seq_one_letter_code
_entity_poly.pdbx_strand_id
1 'polypeptide(L)'
;LTDRIKDIYASYGEGIIDGVTFDGKIMAIPETNIDDGPNLLWLRRDWMDKLGLESPKTIEDAEAIVQAFIEKDPGENGEGKTVGFVCDPELSGECGYSSEYLMDIVFAANGAYPKQWIEDENGDVSYGSVLPQAKDALAKLKSMYERNILDQNFLLRTSVNNIELITKGLCGSFFGPWWAANNPLMEAIAANPDAVWEPFLIQTDDDGSTSYYSQNPTYKYVVVRKGYEHPEIACKIINGLFDYVRYDGTYNSEFEEYY
;
A
#
# COMPACT_ATOMS: atom_id res chain seq x y z
N LEU A 1 7.97 -17.95 23.34
CA LEU A 1 6.90 -16.98 23.15
C LEU A 1 5.90 -17.07 24.29
N THR A 2 5.39 -15.91 24.73
CA THR A 2 4.30 -15.85 25.72
C THR A 2 3.01 -16.44 25.15
N ASP A 3 2.09 -16.86 26.03
CA ASP A 3 0.80 -17.40 25.58
C ASP A 3 0.02 -16.34 24.81
N ARG A 4 0.12 -15.07 25.21
CA ARG A 4 -0.46 -13.94 24.47
C ARG A 4 0.01 -13.86 22.99
N ILE A 5 1.30 -14.07 22.73
CA ILE A 5 1.82 -14.08 21.35
C ILE A 5 1.32 -15.30 20.58
N LYS A 6 1.23 -16.45 21.24
CA LYS A 6 0.64 -17.65 20.63
C LYS A 6 -0.84 -17.43 20.27
N ASP A 7 -1.60 -16.79 21.14
CA ASP A 7 -3.00 -16.44 20.89
C ASP A 7 -3.12 -15.46 19.72
N ILE A 8 -2.21 -14.48 19.61
CA ILE A 8 -2.15 -13.56 18.48
C ILE A 8 -1.88 -14.34 17.17
N TYR A 9 -0.89 -15.23 17.14
CA TYR A 9 -0.63 -16.06 15.97
C TYR A 9 -1.84 -16.93 15.61
N ALA A 10 -2.48 -17.54 16.61
CA ALA A 10 -3.68 -18.35 16.39
C ALA A 10 -4.86 -17.54 15.81
N SER A 11 -4.96 -16.25 16.16
CA SER A 11 -6.01 -15.37 15.63
C SER A 11 -5.89 -15.07 14.12
N TYR A 12 -4.69 -15.21 13.56
CA TYR A 12 -4.43 -15.03 12.13
C TYR A 12 -4.60 -16.31 11.29
N GLY A 13 -4.91 -17.44 11.93
CA GLY A 13 -5.09 -18.74 11.27
C GLY A 13 -3.82 -19.60 11.21
N GLU A 14 -4.00 -20.86 10.81
CA GLU A 14 -2.94 -21.87 10.82
C GLU A 14 -1.80 -21.57 9.82
N GLY A 15 -2.08 -20.89 8.71
CA GLY A 15 -1.13 -20.65 7.62
C GLY A 15 0.13 -19.87 8.01
N ILE A 16 0.10 -19.11 9.12
CA ILE A 16 1.27 -18.36 9.61
C ILE A 16 2.37 -19.29 10.11
N ILE A 17 2.01 -20.27 10.90
CA ILE A 17 2.97 -21.23 11.47
C ILE A 17 3.38 -22.24 10.40
N ASP A 18 2.50 -22.60 9.48
CA ASP A 18 2.82 -23.49 8.37
C ASP A 18 3.91 -22.90 7.46
N GLY A 19 3.88 -21.58 7.23
CA GLY A 19 4.90 -20.86 6.45
C GLY A 19 6.33 -20.90 7.05
N VAL A 20 6.49 -21.28 8.32
CA VAL A 20 7.77 -21.41 9.02
C VAL A 20 8.06 -22.84 9.49
N THR A 21 7.21 -23.80 9.15
CA THR A 21 7.33 -25.21 9.54
C THR A 21 7.92 -26.03 8.41
N PHE A 22 9.10 -26.61 8.62
CA PHE A 22 9.79 -27.49 7.69
C PHE A 22 10.06 -28.84 8.35
N ASP A 23 9.68 -29.93 7.70
CA ASP A 23 9.82 -31.29 8.23
C ASP A 23 9.23 -31.44 9.66
N GLY A 24 8.08 -30.79 9.90
CA GLY A 24 7.39 -30.80 11.20
C GLY A 24 8.08 -30.02 12.32
N LYS A 25 9.03 -29.14 11.97
CA LYS A 25 9.75 -28.29 12.93
C LYS A 25 9.56 -26.82 12.60
N ILE A 26 9.24 -26.03 13.61
CA ILE A 26 9.21 -24.56 13.49
C ILE A 26 10.67 -24.07 13.41
N MET A 27 11.03 -23.47 12.30
CA MET A 27 12.40 -23.06 11.99
C MET A 27 12.65 -21.55 12.15
N ALA A 28 11.58 -20.77 12.30
CA ALA A 28 11.64 -19.33 12.48
C ALA A 28 10.47 -18.83 13.33
N ILE A 29 10.57 -17.60 13.81
CA ILE A 29 9.41 -16.86 14.31
C ILE A 29 8.92 -15.96 13.18
N PRO A 30 7.68 -16.14 12.68
CA PRO A 30 7.16 -15.33 11.61
C PRO A 30 6.82 -13.92 12.11
N GLU A 31 7.15 -12.90 11.34
CA GLU A 31 6.52 -11.60 11.48
C GLU A 31 5.19 -11.66 10.74
N THR A 32 4.11 -11.42 11.46
CA THR A 32 2.77 -11.41 10.87
C THR A 32 2.59 -10.16 10.03
N ASN A 33 2.11 -10.34 8.82
CA ASN A 33 1.66 -9.23 8.01
C ASN A 33 0.26 -8.83 8.49
N ILE A 34 0.14 -7.60 8.95
CA ILE A 34 -1.18 -7.01 9.20
C ILE A 34 -1.74 -6.69 7.83
N ASP A 35 -2.97 -7.08 7.57
CA ASP A 35 -3.68 -6.61 6.38
C ASP A 35 -3.94 -5.11 6.54
N ASP A 36 -3.12 -4.31 5.86
CA ASP A 36 -3.21 -2.84 5.88
C ASP A 36 -4.37 -2.31 5.01
N GLY A 37 -5.12 -3.21 4.38
CA GLY A 37 -6.18 -2.85 3.45
C GLY A 37 -5.65 -2.40 2.08
N PRO A 38 -6.55 -1.92 1.22
CA PRO A 38 -6.18 -1.43 -0.11
C PRO A 38 -5.40 -0.12 -0.03
N ASN A 39 -4.65 0.19 -1.09
CA ASN A 39 -4.18 1.54 -1.30
C ASN A 39 -5.37 2.50 -1.42
N LEU A 40 -5.18 3.71 -0.92
CA LEU A 40 -6.15 4.80 -1.02
C LEU A 40 -5.74 5.73 -2.15
N LEU A 41 -6.72 6.37 -2.76
CA LEU A 41 -6.49 7.51 -3.62
C LEU A 41 -6.34 8.76 -2.76
N TRP A 42 -5.16 9.37 -2.76
CA TRP A 42 -4.90 10.64 -2.09
C TRP A 42 -5.03 11.78 -3.08
N LEU A 43 -5.92 12.75 -2.78
CA LEU A 43 -6.17 13.92 -3.61
C LEU A 43 -6.02 15.23 -2.82
N ARG A 44 -5.63 16.28 -3.50
CA ARG A 44 -5.67 17.66 -3.02
C ARG A 44 -7.12 18.12 -2.90
N ARG A 45 -7.67 18.04 -1.70
CA ARG A 45 -9.06 18.45 -1.40
C ARG A 45 -9.29 19.93 -1.71
N ASP A 46 -8.36 20.78 -1.34
CA ASP A 46 -8.41 22.21 -1.65
C ASP A 46 -8.45 22.49 -3.17
N TRP A 47 -7.79 21.67 -3.99
CA TRP A 47 -7.90 21.77 -5.45
C TRP A 47 -9.27 21.32 -5.95
N MET A 48 -9.80 20.27 -5.36
CA MET A 48 -11.16 19.81 -5.70
C MET A 48 -12.19 20.88 -5.34
N ASP A 49 -12.11 21.48 -4.17
CA ASP A 49 -13.01 22.53 -3.71
C ASP A 49 -12.92 23.78 -4.61
N LYS A 50 -11.70 24.19 -4.99
CA LYS A 50 -11.47 25.30 -5.92
C LYS A 50 -12.14 25.09 -7.27
N LEU A 51 -12.22 23.83 -7.73
CA LEU A 51 -12.81 23.45 -9.01
C LEU A 51 -14.27 22.98 -8.91
N GLY A 52 -14.83 22.87 -7.71
CA GLY A 52 -16.19 22.38 -7.49
C GLY A 52 -16.38 20.91 -7.85
N LEU A 53 -15.36 20.05 -7.59
CA LEU A 53 -15.37 18.63 -7.92
C LEU A 53 -15.90 17.80 -6.74
N GLU A 54 -16.73 16.81 -7.05
CA GLU A 54 -17.27 15.86 -6.09
C GLU A 54 -16.22 14.77 -5.71
N SER A 55 -16.44 14.10 -4.58
CA SER A 55 -15.59 13.00 -4.13
C SER A 55 -15.66 11.81 -5.09
N PRO A 56 -14.53 11.22 -5.49
CA PRO A 56 -14.51 10.09 -6.42
C PRO A 56 -14.99 8.81 -5.73
N LYS A 57 -15.61 7.93 -6.51
CA LYS A 57 -15.96 6.57 -6.10
C LYS A 57 -15.29 5.52 -6.96
N THR A 58 -15.07 5.81 -8.24
CA THR A 58 -14.54 4.89 -9.24
C THR A 58 -13.21 5.42 -9.81
N ILE A 59 -12.53 4.57 -10.58
CA ILE A 59 -11.33 4.98 -11.32
C ILE A 59 -11.66 6.06 -12.36
N GLU A 60 -12.83 6.00 -12.98
CA GLU A 60 -13.29 6.99 -13.95
C GLU A 60 -13.49 8.36 -13.30
N ASP A 61 -14.04 8.42 -12.09
CA ASP A 61 -14.15 9.67 -11.33
C ASP A 61 -12.76 10.22 -11.00
N ALA A 62 -11.84 9.35 -10.56
CA ALA A 62 -10.46 9.74 -10.28
C ALA A 62 -9.74 10.29 -11.50
N GLU A 63 -9.90 9.66 -12.68
CA GLU A 63 -9.36 10.16 -13.95
C GLU A 63 -9.90 11.53 -14.30
N ALA A 64 -11.21 11.74 -14.16
CA ALA A 64 -11.85 13.02 -14.45
C ALA A 64 -11.33 14.15 -13.55
N ILE A 65 -11.13 13.86 -12.25
CA ILE A 65 -10.56 14.81 -11.28
C ILE A 65 -9.13 15.16 -11.67
N VAL A 66 -8.29 14.16 -11.93
CA VAL A 66 -6.88 14.38 -12.29
C VAL A 66 -6.75 15.11 -13.62
N GLN A 67 -7.61 14.80 -14.60
CA GLN A 67 -7.68 15.54 -15.85
C GLN A 67 -8.00 17.03 -15.59
N ALA A 68 -8.97 17.31 -14.72
CA ALA A 68 -9.30 18.68 -14.34
C ALA A 68 -8.15 19.39 -13.62
N PHE A 69 -7.39 18.70 -12.76
CA PHE A 69 -6.19 19.26 -12.13
C PHE A 69 -5.13 19.66 -13.16
N ILE A 70 -4.91 18.84 -14.18
CA ILE A 70 -3.94 19.11 -15.25
C ILE A 70 -4.40 20.30 -16.11
N GLU A 71 -5.67 20.31 -16.53
CA GLU A 71 -6.21 21.30 -17.46
C GLU A 71 -6.45 22.68 -16.83
N LYS A 72 -6.85 22.70 -15.55
CA LYS A 72 -7.25 23.93 -14.84
C LYS A 72 -6.16 24.50 -13.95
N ASP A 73 -5.11 23.72 -13.70
CA ASP A 73 -3.95 24.11 -12.89
C ASP A 73 -4.32 24.82 -11.57
N PRO A 74 -5.14 24.19 -10.70
CA PRO A 74 -5.58 24.82 -9.46
C PRO A 74 -4.42 25.13 -8.50
N GLY A 75 -3.28 24.48 -8.69
CA GLY A 75 -2.02 24.73 -7.98
C GLY A 75 -1.25 25.94 -8.45
N GLU A 76 -1.66 26.56 -9.57
CA GLU A 76 -0.99 27.73 -10.19
C GLU A 76 0.48 27.47 -10.53
N ASN A 77 0.77 26.22 -10.92
CA ASN A 77 2.12 25.75 -11.26
C ASN A 77 2.62 26.31 -12.59
N GLY A 78 1.70 26.70 -13.47
CA GLY A 78 1.94 27.16 -14.84
C GLY A 78 1.63 26.07 -15.87
N GLU A 79 1.35 26.50 -17.09
CA GLU A 79 0.90 25.65 -18.19
C GLU A 79 1.80 24.41 -18.36
N GLY A 80 1.19 23.22 -18.34
CA GLY A 80 1.84 21.94 -18.54
C GLY A 80 2.77 21.48 -17.42
N LYS A 81 2.78 22.14 -16.26
CA LYS A 81 3.64 21.75 -15.13
C LYS A 81 2.94 20.90 -14.08
N THR A 82 1.62 20.95 -14.03
CA THR A 82 0.86 20.06 -13.14
C THR A 82 0.93 18.65 -13.67
N VAL A 83 1.46 17.74 -12.83
CA VAL A 83 1.64 16.32 -13.14
C VAL A 83 0.39 15.57 -12.71
N GLY A 84 -0.04 14.61 -13.50
CA GLY A 84 -1.12 13.70 -13.16
C GLY A 84 -0.72 12.72 -12.06
N PHE A 85 -1.21 11.49 -12.11
CA PHE A 85 -0.77 10.47 -11.15
C PHE A 85 0.73 10.26 -11.23
N VAL A 86 1.43 10.47 -10.12
CA VAL A 86 2.81 9.98 -9.99
C VAL A 86 2.79 8.46 -9.91
N CYS A 87 3.74 7.82 -10.54
CA CYS A 87 3.79 6.37 -10.63
C CYS A 87 5.22 5.86 -10.57
N ASP A 88 5.38 4.72 -9.94
CA ASP A 88 6.63 3.94 -9.99
C ASP A 88 6.73 3.18 -11.32
N PRO A 89 7.93 3.01 -11.90
CA PRO A 89 8.13 2.27 -13.15
C PRO A 89 7.58 0.84 -13.16
N GLU A 90 7.44 0.23 -12.01
CA GLU A 90 6.94 -1.14 -11.90
C GLU A 90 5.44 -1.29 -12.16
N LEU A 91 4.67 -0.19 -12.11
CA LEU A 91 3.21 -0.10 -12.29
C LEU A 91 2.39 -0.90 -11.28
N SER A 92 2.76 -2.12 -10.94
CA SER A 92 2.08 -2.96 -9.96
C SER A 92 3.05 -3.53 -8.94
N GLY A 93 2.60 -3.63 -7.70
CA GLY A 93 3.35 -4.19 -6.59
C GLY A 93 3.24 -5.70 -6.45
N GLU A 94 3.91 -6.22 -5.42
CA GLU A 94 3.79 -7.63 -5.00
C GLU A 94 2.81 -7.77 -3.83
N CYS A 95 1.83 -6.89 -3.71
CA CYS A 95 0.96 -6.69 -2.56
C CYS A 95 1.71 -6.56 -1.22
N GLY A 96 1.37 -5.56 -0.45
CA GLY A 96 1.95 -5.33 0.87
C GLY A 96 2.63 -3.98 1.00
N TYR A 97 3.53 -3.92 1.91
CA TYR A 97 4.07 -2.75 2.60
C TYR A 97 4.75 -1.66 1.74
N SER A 98 4.96 -1.84 0.46
CA SER A 98 5.66 -0.87 -0.40
C SER A 98 4.96 -0.65 -1.74
N SER A 99 3.65 -0.48 -1.68
CA SER A 99 2.82 -0.23 -2.86
C SER A 99 2.52 1.25 -3.11
N GLU A 100 3.35 2.16 -2.56
CA GLU A 100 3.21 3.57 -2.86
C GLU A 100 3.48 3.87 -4.32
N TYR A 101 2.68 4.74 -4.87
CA TYR A 101 2.79 5.21 -6.26
C TYR A 101 2.59 4.11 -7.31
N LEU A 102 1.91 3.02 -6.95
CA LEU A 102 1.59 1.92 -7.85
C LEU A 102 0.14 1.98 -8.32
N MET A 103 -0.13 1.39 -9.46
CA MET A 103 -1.44 1.41 -10.11
C MET A 103 -2.29 0.18 -9.78
N ASP A 104 -2.03 -0.48 -8.65
CA ASP A 104 -2.72 -1.70 -8.23
C ASP A 104 -4.23 -1.56 -8.19
N ILE A 105 -4.74 -0.39 -7.77
CA ILE A 105 -6.18 -0.10 -7.77
C ILE A 105 -6.75 -0.09 -9.21
N VAL A 106 -5.98 0.44 -10.19
CA VAL A 106 -6.40 0.41 -11.59
C VAL A 106 -6.43 -1.01 -12.13
N PHE A 107 -5.46 -1.84 -11.74
CA PHE A 107 -5.47 -3.26 -12.08
C PHE A 107 -6.67 -3.97 -11.44
N ALA A 108 -6.91 -3.80 -10.14
CA ALA A 108 -8.01 -4.40 -9.41
C ALA A 108 -9.38 -4.00 -10.00
N ALA A 109 -9.57 -2.74 -10.36
CA ALA A 109 -10.79 -2.26 -11.03
C ALA A 109 -11.05 -2.89 -12.42
N ASN A 110 -10.07 -3.57 -12.99
CA ASN A 110 -10.21 -4.39 -14.19
C ASN A 110 -10.19 -5.90 -13.88
N GLY A 111 -10.33 -6.29 -12.62
CA GLY A 111 -10.27 -7.68 -12.18
C GLY A 111 -8.89 -8.32 -12.35
N ALA A 112 -7.83 -7.51 -12.40
CA ALA A 112 -6.46 -7.96 -12.63
C ALA A 112 -5.62 -7.86 -11.36
N TYR A 113 -4.86 -8.91 -11.10
CA TYR A 113 -3.95 -8.99 -9.94
C TYR A 113 -2.57 -9.47 -10.43
N PRO A 114 -1.77 -8.60 -11.09
CA PRO A 114 -0.44 -8.95 -11.56
C PRO A 114 0.47 -9.43 -10.41
N LYS A 115 1.43 -10.30 -10.75
CA LYS A 115 2.40 -10.89 -9.81
C LYS A 115 1.78 -11.82 -8.74
N GLN A 116 0.47 -12.04 -8.76
CA GLN A 116 -0.24 -12.95 -7.85
C GLN A 116 -0.58 -14.27 -8.51
N TRP A 117 -0.72 -15.32 -7.72
CA TRP A 117 -1.29 -16.60 -8.12
C TRP A 117 -2.77 -16.59 -7.77
N ILE A 118 -3.62 -16.76 -8.75
CA ILE A 118 -5.07 -16.66 -8.62
C ILE A 118 -5.67 -18.04 -8.81
N GLU A 119 -6.45 -18.49 -7.83
CA GLU A 119 -7.26 -19.70 -7.90
C GLU A 119 -8.64 -19.33 -8.45
N ASP A 120 -9.11 -20.06 -9.45
CA ASP A 120 -10.44 -19.89 -10.02
C ASP A 120 -11.49 -20.73 -9.27
N GLU A 121 -12.74 -20.64 -9.69
CA GLU A 121 -13.88 -21.37 -9.10
C GLU A 121 -13.74 -22.90 -9.18
N ASN A 122 -12.90 -23.42 -10.07
CA ASN A 122 -12.64 -24.85 -10.25
C ASN A 122 -11.43 -25.34 -9.43
N GLY A 123 -10.71 -24.43 -8.77
CA GLY A 123 -9.47 -24.71 -8.06
C GLY A 123 -8.24 -24.71 -8.97
N ASP A 124 -8.35 -24.24 -10.21
CA ASP A 124 -7.21 -24.10 -11.12
C ASP A 124 -6.45 -22.80 -10.79
N VAL A 125 -5.12 -22.93 -10.63
CA VAL A 125 -4.25 -21.82 -10.26
C VAL A 125 -3.56 -21.25 -11.48
N SER A 126 -3.66 -19.94 -11.67
CA SER A 126 -3.04 -19.20 -12.78
C SER A 126 -2.24 -18.00 -12.29
N TYR A 127 -1.19 -17.62 -13.01
CA TYR A 127 -0.41 -16.42 -12.69
C TYR A 127 -1.10 -15.16 -13.20
N GLY A 128 -1.48 -14.25 -12.31
CA GLY A 128 -2.32 -13.10 -12.63
C GLY A 128 -1.78 -12.18 -13.71
N SER A 129 -0.45 -12.06 -13.86
CA SER A 129 0.15 -11.19 -14.87
C SER A 129 -0.11 -11.63 -16.32
N VAL A 130 -0.49 -12.90 -16.56
CA VAL A 130 -0.73 -13.44 -17.92
C VAL A 130 -2.22 -13.62 -18.23
N LEU A 131 -3.09 -13.29 -17.29
CA LEU A 131 -4.53 -13.35 -17.47
C LEU A 131 -5.03 -12.23 -18.42
N PRO A 132 -6.12 -12.43 -19.16
CA PRO A 132 -6.69 -11.43 -20.08
C PRO A 132 -6.96 -10.08 -19.40
N GLN A 133 -7.42 -10.08 -18.15
CA GLN A 133 -7.72 -8.88 -17.36
C GLN A 133 -6.51 -7.97 -17.19
N ALA A 134 -5.30 -8.55 -17.07
CA ALA A 134 -4.07 -7.75 -17.01
C ALA A 134 -3.82 -6.96 -18.29
N LYS A 135 -4.20 -7.50 -19.45
CA LYS A 135 -4.12 -6.80 -20.74
C LYS A 135 -5.11 -5.63 -20.79
N ASP A 136 -6.33 -5.81 -20.29
CA ASP A 136 -7.35 -4.76 -20.26
C ASP A 136 -6.94 -3.63 -19.33
N ALA A 137 -6.41 -3.94 -18.15
CA ALA A 137 -5.84 -2.96 -17.22
C ALA A 137 -4.67 -2.17 -17.84
N LEU A 138 -3.76 -2.86 -18.57
CA LEU A 138 -2.68 -2.18 -19.30
C LEU A 138 -3.20 -1.29 -20.43
N ALA A 139 -4.28 -1.66 -21.11
CA ALA A 139 -4.91 -0.81 -22.11
C ALA A 139 -5.51 0.46 -21.46
N LYS A 140 -6.10 0.34 -20.27
CA LYS A 140 -6.58 1.46 -19.46
C LYS A 140 -5.43 2.40 -19.08
N LEU A 141 -4.34 1.85 -18.52
CA LEU A 141 -3.15 2.62 -18.15
C LEU A 141 -2.51 3.32 -19.37
N LYS A 142 -2.46 2.65 -20.52
CA LYS A 142 -2.01 3.26 -21.77
C LYS A 142 -2.88 4.47 -22.14
N SER A 143 -4.21 4.33 -22.05
CA SER A 143 -5.13 5.45 -22.30
C SER A 143 -4.91 6.61 -21.32
N MET A 144 -4.68 6.31 -20.03
CA MET A 144 -4.34 7.34 -19.03
C MET A 144 -3.03 8.05 -19.38
N TYR A 145 -2.02 7.30 -19.81
CA TYR A 145 -0.74 7.86 -20.27
C TYR A 145 -0.91 8.76 -21.49
N GLU A 146 -1.63 8.32 -22.54
CA GLU A 146 -1.88 9.10 -23.74
C GLU A 146 -2.64 10.41 -23.49
N ARG A 147 -3.44 10.48 -22.40
CA ARG A 147 -4.16 11.67 -21.94
C ARG A 147 -3.39 12.50 -20.91
N ASN A 148 -2.14 12.20 -20.62
CA ASN A 148 -1.30 12.81 -19.58
C ASN A 148 -1.83 12.64 -18.13
N ILE A 149 -2.82 11.77 -17.89
CA ILE A 149 -3.32 11.46 -16.55
C ILE A 149 -2.28 10.71 -15.74
N LEU A 150 -1.50 9.84 -16.37
CA LEU A 150 -0.32 9.22 -15.78
C LEU A 150 0.92 10.06 -16.09
N ASP A 151 1.83 10.23 -15.13
CA ASP A 151 3.08 10.99 -15.31
C ASP A 151 3.84 10.52 -16.55
N GLN A 152 4.10 11.43 -17.47
CA GLN A 152 4.77 11.13 -18.74
C GLN A 152 6.22 10.66 -18.57
N ASN A 153 6.80 10.89 -17.41
CA ASN A 153 8.16 10.51 -17.09
C ASN A 153 8.23 9.35 -16.07
N PHE A 154 7.15 8.65 -15.82
CA PHE A 154 7.08 7.63 -14.76
C PHE A 154 8.20 6.58 -14.85
N LEU A 155 8.58 6.17 -16.07
CA LEU A 155 9.67 5.20 -16.28
C LEU A 155 11.05 5.69 -15.79
N LEU A 156 11.22 6.98 -15.56
CA LEU A 156 12.45 7.61 -15.09
C LEU A 156 12.35 8.05 -13.63
N ARG A 157 11.18 7.91 -13.01
CA ARG A 157 10.98 8.32 -11.63
C ARG A 157 11.53 7.29 -10.66
N THR A 158 11.95 7.81 -9.52
CA THR A 158 12.18 7.06 -8.30
C THR A 158 11.17 7.51 -7.25
N SER A 159 11.00 6.75 -6.18
CA SER A 159 10.13 7.16 -5.06
C SER A 159 10.49 8.55 -4.53
N VAL A 160 11.79 8.90 -4.50
CA VAL A 160 12.27 10.24 -4.10
C VAL A 160 11.74 11.32 -5.06
N ASN A 161 11.75 11.07 -6.37
CA ASN A 161 11.22 12.03 -7.33
C ASN A 161 9.69 12.18 -7.19
N ASN A 162 8.97 11.11 -6.90
CA ASN A 162 7.52 11.16 -6.67
C ASN A 162 7.21 11.99 -5.41
N ILE A 163 7.92 11.77 -4.31
CA ILE A 163 7.84 12.58 -3.08
C ILE A 163 8.11 14.05 -3.38
N GLU A 164 9.14 14.35 -4.17
CA GLU A 164 9.50 15.71 -4.54
C GLU A 164 8.40 16.42 -5.34
N LEU A 165 7.72 15.74 -6.26
CA LEU A 165 6.60 16.30 -7.01
C LEU A 165 5.41 16.64 -6.10
N ILE A 166 5.12 15.78 -5.14
CA ILE A 166 4.05 15.97 -4.16
C ILE A 166 4.38 17.13 -3.22
N THR A 167 5.58 17.15 -2.64
CA THR A 167 6.04 18.18 -1.70
C THR A 167 6.14 19.57 -2.33
N LYS A 168 6.52 19.64 -3.61
CA LYS A 168 6.54 20.91 -4.36
C LYS A 168 5.16 21.37 -4.83
N GLY A 169 4.10 20.59 -4.60
CA GLY A 169 2.75 20.90 -5.06
C GLY A 169 2.58 20.80 -6.57
N LEU A 170 3.47 20.10 -7.27
CA LEU A 170 3.38 19.88 -8.72
C LEU A 170 2.43 18.71 -9.07
N CYS A 171 2.14 17.84 -8.10
CA CYS A 171 1.21 16.74 -8.23
C CYS A 171 0.17 16.81 -7.11
N GLY A 172 -1.10 16.67 -7.45
CA GLY A 172 -2.23 16.69 -6.53
C GLY A 172 -2.91 15.34 -6.33
N SER A 173 -2.31 14.24 -6.82
CA SER A 173 -2.95 12.93 -6.85
C SER A 173 -1.94 11.79 -6.85
N PHE A 174 -2.15 10.78 -6.00
CA PHE A 174 -1.37 9.55 -6.02
C PHE A 174 -2.14 8.41 -5.32
N PHE A 175 -1.78 7.18 -5.63
CA PHE A 175 -2.19 6.02 -4.85
C PHE A 175 -1.14 5.72 -3.79
N GLY A 176 -1.60 5.47 -2.57
CA GLY A 176 -0.71 5.16 -1.45
C GLY A 176 -1.45 4.57 -0.26
N PRO A 177 -0.72 3.99 0.69
CA PRO A 177 -1.29 3.37 1.87
C PRO A 177 -1.87 4.41 2.84
N TRP A 178 -2.60 3.94 3.85
CA TRP A 178 -3.20 4.79 4.89
C TRP A 178 -2.17 5.66 5.62
N TRP A 179 -0.94 5.18 5.78
CA TRP A 179 0.14 5.92 6.46
C TRP A 179 0.83 6.99 5.56
N ALA A 180 0.38 7.19 4.33
CA ALA A 180 0.85 8.29 3.47
C ALA A 180 0.67 9.66 4.13
N ALA A 181 -0.26 9.79 5.08
CA ALA A 181 -0.39 10.97 5.92
C ALA A 181 0.91 11.34 6.67
N ASN A 182 1.72 10.33 7.06
CA ASN A 182 3.00 10.51 7.74
C ASN A 182 4.17 10.68 6.77
N ASN A 183 4.10 10.05 5.59
CA ASN A 183 5.11 10.12 4.53
C ASN A 183 4.45 9.82 3.18
N PRO A 184 4.38 10.74 2.20
CA PRO A 184 5.11 12.03 2.12
C PRO A 184 4.33 13.26 2.61
N LEU A 185 3.05 13.11 3.05
CA LEU A 185 2.17 14.26 3.21
C LEU A 185 2.56 15.19 4.37
N MET A 186 3.24 14.68 5.38
CA MET A 186 3.74 15.52 6.47
C MET A 186 4.74 16.58 5.94
N GLU A 187 5.64 16.19 5.03
CA GLU A 187 6.55 17.11 4.36
C GLU A 187 5.81 18.06 3.40
N ALA A 188 4.85 17.56 2.65
CA ALA A 188 4.06 18.36 1.73
C ALA A 188 3.26 19.46 2.45
N ILE A 189 2.63 19.13 3.58
CA ILE A 189 1.89 20.08 4.41
C ILE A 189 2.85 21.08 5.10
N ALA A 190 4.03 20.63 5.54
CA ALA A 190 5.04 21.52 6.10
C ALA A 190 5.55 22.56 5.06
N ALA A 191 5.68 22.14 3.78
CA ALA A 191 6.07 23.02 2.69
C ALA A 191 4.94 23.97 2.23
N ASN A 192 3.69 23.51 2.31
CA ASN A 192 2.50 24.29 1.97
C ASN A 192 1.40 24.02 3.02
N PRO A 193 1.31 24.83 4.09
CA PRO A 193 0.33 24.65 5.17
C PRO A 193 -1.14 24.77 4.74
N ASP A 194 -1.41 25.38 3.61
CA ASP A 194 -2.77 25.53 3.04
C ASP A 194 -3.18 24.30 2.21
N ALA A 195 -2.28 23.37 1.97
CA ALA A 195 -2.58 22.14 1.24
C ALA A 195 -3.40 21.19 2.11
N VAL A 196 -4.59 20.83 1.64
CA VAL A 196 -5.47 19.84 2.28
C VAL A 196 -5.47 18.57 1.44
N TRP A 197 -5.06 17.47 2.05
CA TRP A 197 -5.06 16.16 1.41
C TRP A 197 -6.16 15.29 2.03
N GLU A 198 -6.90 14.59 1.20
CA GLU A 198 -7.96 13.69 1.62
C GLU A 198 -7.80 12.31 0.96
N PRO A 199 -7.93 11.20 1.74
CA PRO A 199 -7.92 9.85 1.19
C PRO A 199 -9.31 9.42 0.75
N PHE A 200 -9.38 8.68 -0.35
CA PHE A 200 -10.62 8.10 -0.88
C PHE A 200 -10.42 6.61 -1.13
N LEU A 201 -11.40 5.82 -0.71
CA LEU A 201 -11.49 4.41 -1.07
C LEU A 201 -12.18 4.31 -2.43
N ILE A 202 -11.51 3.69 -3.39
CA ILE A 202 -12.03 3.51 -4.75
C ILE A 202 -12.69 2.15 -4.87
N GLN A 203 -13.92 2.13 -5.36
CA GLN A 203 -14.64 0.92 -5.71
C GLN A 203 -13.97 0.27 -6.92
N THR A 204 -13.71 -1.03 -6.82
CA THR A 204 -13.08 -1.82 -7.88
C THR A 204 -14.02 -2.82 -8.52
N ASP A 205 -15.14 -3.11 -7.85
CA ASP A 205 -16.10 -4.13 -8.26
C ASP A 205 -17.46 -3.51 -8.62
N ASP A 206 -18.22 -4.18 -9.49
CA ASP A 206 -19.51 -3.72 -10.00
C ASP A 206 -20.58 -3.56 -8.89
N ASP A 207 -20.43 -4.25 -7.77
CA ASP A 207 -21.33 -4.16 -6.61
C ASP A 207 -21.00 -2.99 -5.67
N GLY A 208 -19.96 -2.22 -6.01
CA GLY A 208 -19.48 -1.08 -5.23
C GLY A 208 -18.52 -1.47 -4.10
N SER A 209 -18.09 -2.70 -4.03
CA SER A 209 -17.04 -3.15 -3.12
C SER A 209 -15.63 -2.80 -3.65
N THR A 210 -14.63 -3.02 -2.81
CA THR A 210 -13.23 -2.82 -3.16
C THR A 210 -12.47 -4.12 -2.95
N SER A 211 -12.06 -4.74 -4.04
CA SER A 211 -11.12 -5.87 -4.03
C SER A 211 -9.69 -5.36 -4.11
N TYR A 212 -8.79 -6.03 -3.41
CA TYR A 212 -7.39 -5.69 -3.40
C TYR A 212 -6.52 -6.93 -3.22
N TYR A 213 -5.22 -6.75 -3.36
CA TYR A 213 -4.26 -7.85 -3.21
C TYR A 213 -4.29 -8.41 -1.80
N SER A 214 -4.38 -9.73 -1.69
CA SER A 214 -4.17 -10.41 -0.41
C SER A 214 -2.68 -10.44 -0.08
N GLN A 215 -2.35 -10.05 1.13
CA GLN A 215 -0.98 -10.12 1.61
C GLN A 215 -0.63 -11.54 2.07
N ASN A 216 0.64 -11.94 1.87
CA ASN A 216 1.12 -13.16 2.49
C ASN A 216 1.09 -12.99 4.02
N PRO A 217 0.41 -13.85 4.77
CA PRO A 217 0.31 -13.74 6.22
C PRO A 217 1.67 -13.78 6.94
N THR A 218 2.69 -14.29 6.28
CA THR A 218 4.07 -14.34 6.79
C THR A 218 4.98 -13.54 5.86
N TYR A 219 5.46 -12.39 6.32
CA TYR A 219 6.25 -11.47 5.49
C TYR A 219 7.75 -11.56 5.76
N LYS A 220 8.16 -11.59 7.03
CA LYS A 220 9.55 -11.69 7.47
C LYS A 220 9.74 -12.82 8.46
N TYR A 221 10.97 -13.19 8.66
CA TYR A 221 11.34 -14.32 9.49
C TYR A 221 12.44 -13.95 10.45
N VAL A 222 12.18 -14.10 11.75
CA VAL A 222 13.24 -13.98 12.75
C VAL A 222 13.89 -15.35 12.93
N VAL A 223 15.14 -15.44 12.56
CA VAL A 223 15.94 -16.68 12.63
C VAL A 223 17.17 -16.49 13.49
N VAL A 224 17.60 -17.55 14.17
CA VAL A 224 18.82 -17.57 14.95
C VAL A 224 19.82 -18.52 14.30
N ARG A 225 21.06 -18.05 14.14
CA ARG A 225 22.14 -18.85 13.55
C ARG A 225 22.38 -20.11 14.36
N LYS A 226 22.48 -21.26 13.68
CA LYS A 226 22.83 -22.54 14.32
C LYS A 226 24.13 -22.41 15.12
N GLY A 227 24.09 -22.86 16.39
CA GLY A 227 25.24 -22.82 17.32
C GLY A 227 25.42 -21.47 18.02
N TYR A 228 24.44 -20.55 17.93
CA TYR A 228 24.41 -19.38 18.81
C TYR A 228 24.05 -19.80 20.23
N GLU A 229 24.80 -19.30 21.25
CA GLU A 229 24.69 -19.77 22.61
C GLU A 229 23.40 -19.37 23.33
N HIS A 230 22.77 -18.25 22.90
CA HIS A 230 21.60 -17.66 23.53
C HIS A 230 20.44 -17.46 22.55
N PRO A 231 19.89 -18.51 21.93
CA PRO A 231 18.81 -18.40 20.95
C PRO A 231 17.52 -17.80 21.52
N GLU A 232 17.32 -17.91 22.83
CA GLU A 232 16.16 -17.37 23.54
C GLU A 232 16.08 -15.83 23.49
N ILE A 233 17.17 -15.13 23.20
CA ILE A 233 17.19 -13.65 23.10
C ILE A 233 16.22 -13.17 22.03
N ALA A 234 16.12 -13.84 20.89
CA ALA A 234 15.17 -13.49 19.84
C ALA A 234 13.72 -13.51 20.35
N CYS A 235 13.36 -14.58 21.10
CA CYS A 235 12.03 -14.68 21.72
C CYS A 235 11.79 -13.59 22.76
N LYS A 236 12.80 -13.27 23.58
CA LYS A 236 12.70 -12.22 24.61
C LYS A 236 12.47 -10.85 24.00
N ILE A 237 13.21 -10.50 22.93
CA ILE A 237 13.01 -9.24 22.22
C ILE A 237 11.60 -9.16 21.64
N ILE A 238 11.12 -10.23 21.01
CA ILE A 238 9.77 -10.26 20.44
C ILE A 238 8.71 -10.12 21.54
N ASN A 239 8.85 -10.85 22.64
CA ASN A 239 7.95 -10.72 23.78
C ASN A 239 7.91 -9.27 24.29
N GLY A 240 9.08 -8.65 24.48
CA GLY A 240 9.17 -7.26 24.93
C GLY A 240 8.52 -6.27 23.95
N LEU A 241 8.76 -6.42 22.65
CA LEU A 241 8.14 -5.57 21.62
C LEU A 241 6.61 -5.73 21.58
N PHE A 242 6.11 -6.95 21.64
CA PHE A 242 4.66 -7.18 21.64
C PHE A 242 4.00 -6.69 22.92
N ASP A 243 4.61 -6.95 24.06
CA ASP A 243 4.08 -6.52 25.33
C ASP A 243 4.17 -4.99 25.50
N TYR A 244 5.19 -4.34 24.95
CA TYR A 244 5.35 -2.89 25.01
C TYR A 244 4.48 -2.14 24.01
N VAL A 245 4.40 -2.59 22.75
CA VAL A 245 3.75 -1.84 21.66
C VAL A 245 2.24 -2.11 21.60
N ARG A 246 1.77 -3.27 22.03
CA ARG A 246 0.36 -3.68 21.96
C ARG A 246 -0.31 -3.80 23.31
N TYR A 247 0.16 -3.02 24.23
CA TYR A 247 -0.24 -3.08 25.62
C TYR A 247 -1.58 -2.38 25.89
N ASP A 248 -2.43 -3.00 26.70
CA ASP A 248 -3.76 -2.50 27.05
C ASP A 248 -3.77 -1.49 28.22
N GLY A 249 -2.64 -0.90 28.53
CA GLY A 249 -2.49 0.15 29.55
C GLY A 249 -2.15 -0.33 30.97
N THR A 250 -1.99 -1.61 31.22
CA THR A 250 -1.52 -2.11 32.53
C THR A 250 0.01 -2.21 32.54
N TYR A 251 0.69 -1.35 33.28
CA TYR A 251 2.15 -1.38 33.45
C TYR A 251 2.60 -2.71 34.07
N ASN A 252 3.52 -3.40 33.43
CA ASN A 252 4.12 -4.62 33.96
C ASN A 252 5.55 -4.33 34.43
N SER A 253 5.77 -4.33 35.75
CA SER A 253 7.08 -4.05 36.38
C SER A 253 8.17 -5.06 36.00
N GLU A 254 7.82 -6.21 35.44
CA GLU A 254 8.81 -7.19 34.94
C GLU A 254 9.63 -6.62 33.77
N PHE A 255 9.13 -5.58 33.08
CA PHE A 255 9.88 -4.92 32.00
C PHE A 255 11.01 -4.03 32.49
N GLU A 256 10.97 -3.52 33.72
CA GLU A 256 12.08 -2.72 34.28
C GLU A 256 13.40 -3.50 34.40
N GLU A 257 13.34 -4.82 34.48
CA GLU A 257 14.55 -5.69 34.53
C GLU A 257 15.18 -5.93 33.12
N TYR A 258 14.50 -5.54 32.03
CA TYR A 258 14.96 -5.77 30.64
C TYR A 258 15.41 -4.50 29.94
N TYR A 259 15.30 -3.36 30.57
CA TYR A 259 15.81 -2.07 30.14
C TYR A 259 16.80 -1.54 31.21
#